data_f6668ccd66b7ec181d9c93985fd2ef0d
#
_entry.id   f6668ccd66b7ec181d9c93985fd2ef0d
#
_cell.length_a   1.000
_cell.length_b   1.000
_cell.length_c   1.000
_cell.angle_alpha   90.00
_cell.angle_beta   90.00
_cell.angle_gamma   90.00
#
_symmetry.space_group_name_H-M   'P 1'
#
loop_
_entity.id
_entity.type
_entity.pdbx_description
1 polymer ?
#
loop_
_entity_poly.entity_id
_entity_poly.type
_entity_poly.pdbx_seq_one_letter_code
_entity_poly.pdbx_strand_id
1 'polypeptide(L)'
;MDSVMLGHVLADSVNSAIKLGMPFDANVLNGERSRIATLLQREGYYGFKKEYVTYIADTARNSTDVAMSVRIRSGNMTQNAEQGRAVYTPWKKYRIDNVKYLMYPISYAYHSTYVFPDTISVENEHFLYDTRAPFRFATVRYASHLAPGMTYNVNDVKKSYTSYGRLGALKYTNISFVEKGDSLLDCYIALNPAKIASMSTEVDFTNTAGDVGVSAALSFTHRNLFHGSETFMVKFRGAYENITHLTDYESGKFLEYGVDMSLNFPRFIAPFIRDEVQRRSMATTQLDLQYNAQTRPEFDRNVFSASWSYLWNSSKQIRHRYDLLGVNFVSVPRKDQYFINNYLDRYNSKNSIMKFNYEDLFIFRTGYDFYYTSPNAGVTKDYFDVSHSVRVSVETSGNLFRLLSGVLKLEKDSVGQYRLFNLAYAQYLKTDLAWTLNMNLARRNNLLFHIEAGVAYPYGNSRMLPFEKRYYAGGANGVRGWAVRGLGPGRYVSRNGTIDYINQSGDIKLDLSLEYRVHMFWKLDGALFVDAGNIWTMYDYDDQAGGMFMWDEFYKQIAVSYGLGVRLDLNFLVLRLDAAMKAVNPMYTEGPLRYPIAHPRFGRDFAWHFAVGYPF
;
A
#
# COMPACT_ATOMS: atom_id res chain seq x y z
N MET A 1 -7.27 -1.20 -48.48
CA MET A 1 -6.82 -0.99 -47.09
C MET A 1 -5.56 -0.18 -47.15
N ASP A 2 -5.44 0.87 -46.34
CA ASP A 2 -4.20 1.63 -46.26
C ASP A 2 -3.07 0.68 -45.83
N SER A 3 -2.04 0.53 -46.63
CA SER A 3 -0.92 -0.42 -46.42
C SER A 3 -0.20 -0.15 -45.09
N VAL A 4 -0.18 1.10 -44.64
CA VAL A 4 0.43 1.55 -43.38
C VAL A 4 -0.38 1.05 -42.17
N MET A 5 -1.70 1.17 -42.22
CA MET A 5 -2.60 0.73 -41.16
C MET A 5 -2.55 -0.79 -40.96
N LEU A 6 -2.53 -1.54 -42.07
CA LEU A 6 -2.37 -3.00 -42.04
C LEU A 6 -0.99 -3.40 -41.50
N GLY A 7 0.06 -2.65 -41.88
CA GLY A 7 1.41 -2.87 -41.39
C GLY A 7 1.52 -2.78 -39.86
N HIS A 8 0.86 -1.80 -39.23
CA HIS A 8 0.82 -1.69 -37.76
C HIS A 8 0.14 -2.91 -37.10
N VAL A 9 -0.98 -3.39 -37.66
CA VAL A 9 -1.71 -4.54 -37.10
C VAL A 9 -0.94 -5.84 -37.27
N LEU A 10 -0.29 -6.04 -38.43
CA LEU A 10 0.53 -7.24 -38.70
C LEU A 10 1.80 -7.26 -37.83
N ALA A 11 2.46 -6.13 -37.65
CA ALA A 11 3.63 -6.02 -36.78
C ALA A 11 3.32 -6.38 -35.32
N ASP A 12 2.08 -6.09 -34.85
CA ASP A 12 1.64 -6.40 -33.50
C ASP A 12 0.91 -7.75 -33.36
N SER A 13 0.92 -8.58 -34.40
CA SER A 13 0.22 -9.90 -34.43
C SER A 13 0.72 -10.87 -33.35
N VAL A 14 1.95 -10.73 -32.88
CA VAL A 14 2.54 -11.53 -31.79
C VAL A 14 1.71 -11.37 -30.50
N ASN A 15 1.15 -10.17 -30.27
CA ASN A 15 0.33 -9.84 -29.11
C ASN A 15 -1.16 -10.19 -29.29
N SER A 16 -1.54 -10.84 -30.40
CA SER A 16 -2.91 -11.28 -30.62
C SER A 16 -3.35 -12.29 -29.58
N ALA A 17 -4.55 -12.11 -29.04
CA ALA A 17 -5.20 -13.07 -28.15
C ALA A 17 -5.72 -14.31 -28.92
N ILE A 18 -5.87 -14.21 -30.25
CA ILE A 18 -6.35 -15.29 -31.10
C ILE A 18 -5.16 -16.19 -31.47
N LYS A 19 -5.21 -17.46 -31.08
CA LYS A 19 -4.18 -18.47 -31.38
C LYS A 19 -4.80 -19.59 -32.22
N LEU A 20 -3.98 -20.20 -33.07
CA LEU A 20 -4.39 -21.39 -33.84
C LEU A 20 -4.74 -22.54 -32.89
N GLY A 21 -5.86 -23.22 -33.15
CA GLY A 21 -6.32 -24.37 -32.36
C GLY A 21 -6.99 -24.03 -31.04
N MET A 22 -7.20 -22.73 -30.72
CA MET A 22 -7.94 -22.34 -29.53
C MET A 22 -9.44 -22.61 -29.68
N PRO A 23 -10.17 -22.91 -28.61
CA PRO A 23 -11.63 -22.95 -28.64
C PRO A 23 -12.24 -21.62 -29.07
N PHE A 24 -13.38 -21.68 -29.78
CA PHE A 24 -14.11 -20.47 -30.15
C PHE A 24 -14.69 -19.78 -28.90
N ASP A 25 -14.20 -18.57 -28.61
CA ASP A 25 -14.64 -17.75 -27.49
C ASP A 25 -14.94 -16.31 -27.95
N ALA A 26 -16.21 -15.92 -27.86
CA ALA A 26 -16.69 -14.59 -28.21
C ALA A 26 -16.04 -13.47 -27.37
N ASN A 27 -15.64 -13.76 -26.13
CA ASN A 27 -14.98 -12.78 -25.26
C ASN A 27 -13.56 -12.50 -25.76
N VAL A 28 -12.82 -13.54 -26.13
CA VAL A 28 -11.47 -13.41 -26.72
C VAL A 28 -11.55 -12.61 -28.01
N LEU A 29 -12.50 -12.90 -28.88
CA LEU A 29 -12.72 -12.17 -30.14
C LEU A 29 -13.05 -10.68 -29.89
N ASN A 30 -13.92 -10.39 -28.92
CA ASN A 30 -14.23 -9.01 -28.56
C ASN A 30 -13.06 -8.29 -27.89
N GLY A 31 -12.25 -9.01 -27.12
CA GLY A 31 -10.97 -8.53 -26.57
C GLY A 31 -10.00 -8.12 -27.66
N GLU A 32 -9.84 -8.97 -28.69
CA GLU A 32 -8.96 -8.71 -29.84
C GLU A 32 -9.42 -7.49 -30.67
N ARG A 33 -10.73 -7.33 -30.90
CA ARG A 33 -11.28 -6.11 -31.53
C ARG A 33 -10.89 -4.85 -30.75
N SER A 34 -10.98 -4.91 -29.43
CA SER A 34 -10.61 -3.78 -28.55
C SER A 34 -9.09 -3.54 -28.59
N ARG A 35 -8.26 -4.60 -28.67
CA ARG A 35 -6.80 -4.50 -28.78
C ARG A 35 -6.41 -3.80 -30.08
N ILE A 36 -6.93 -4.26 -31.21
CA ILE A 36 -6.66 -3.68 -32.55
C ILE A 36 -7.11 -2.20 -32.59
N ALA A 37 -8.30 -1.89 -32.07
CA ALA A 37 -8.77 -0.51 -32.02
C ALA A 37 -7.85 0.38 -31.17
N THR A 38 -7.43 -0.11 -30.00
CA THR A 38 -6.50 0.63 -29.13
C THR A 38 -5.14 0.82 -29.81
N LEU A 39 -4.63 -0.21 -30.50
CA LEU A 39 -3.36 -0.11 -31.26
C LEU A 39 -3.45 1.01 -32.30
N LEU A 40 -4.48 1.05 -33.12
CA LEU A 40 -4.64 2.06 -34.16
C LEU A 40 -4.87 3.45 -33.57
N GLN A 41 -5.62 3.58 -32.47
CA GLN A 41 -5.77 4.84 -31.75
C GLN A 41 -4.44 5.33 -31.11
N ARG A 42 -3.51 4.43 -30.81
CA ARG A 42 -2.14 4.81 -30.39
C ARG A 42 -1.32 5.37 -31.53
N GLU A 43 -1.58 4.91 -32.75
CA GLU A 43 -0.89 5.34 -33.95
C GLU A 43 -1.49 6.61 -34.61
N GLY A 44 -2.47 7.23 -33.96
CA GLY A 44 -3.04 8.50 -34.39
C GLY A 44 -4.42 8.41 -35.05
N TYR A 45 -4.98 7.23 -35.23
CA TYR A 45 -6.29 7.06 -35.87
C TYR A 45 -7.44 7.33 -34.86
N TYR A 46 -7.70 8.59 -34.55
CA TYR A 46 -8.65 9.04 -33.52
C TYR A 46 -10.06 8.46 -33.70
N GLY A 47 -10.61 8.51 -34.93
CA GLY A 47 -11.98 8.05 -35.22
C GLY A 47 -12.15 6.52 -35.25
N PHE A 48 -11.07 5.74 -35.10
CA PHE A 48 -11.15 4.28 -35.21
C PHE A 48 -11.77 3.64 -33.96
N LYS A 49 -12.77 2.76 -34.15
CA LYS A 49 -13.49 2.07 -33.06
C LYS A 49 -13.47 0.56 -33.26
N LYS A 50 -13.67 -0.22 -32.21
CA LYS A 50 -13.70 -1.69 -32.24
C LYS A 50 -14.77 -2.26 -33.16
N GLU A 51 -15.86 -1.53 -33.43
CA GLU A 51 -16.95 -1.89 -34.32
C GLU A 51 -16.50 -2.00 -35.79
N TYR A 52 -15.37 -1.40 -36.13
CA TYR A 52 -14.78 -1.47 -37.48
C TYR A 52 -13.89 -2.69 -37.69
N VAL A 53 -13.71 -3.49 -36.64
CA VAL A 53 -13.07 -4.81 -36.71
C VAL A 53 -14.16 -5.88 -36.67
N THR A 54 -14.27 -6.68 -37.71
CA THR A 54 -15.26 -7.74 -37.85
C THR A 54 -14.60 -9.08 -38.17
N TYR A 55 -15.27 -10.16 -37.89
CA TYR A 55 -14.81 -11.51 -38.18
C TYR A 55 -15.70 -12.17 -39.23
N ILE A 56 -15.11 -12.96 -40.11
CA ILE A 56 -15.80 -13.89 -40.96
C ILE A 56 -15.36 -15.28 -40.51
N ALA A 57 -16.33 -16.06 -40.07
CA ALA A 57 -16.14 -17.46 -39.71
C ALA A 57 -16.65 -18.32 -40.87
N ASP A 58 -15.81 -19.18 -41.39
CA ASP A 58 -16.17 -20.20 -42.38
C ASP A 58 -16.24 -21.55 -41.67
N THR A 59 -17.43 -22.12 -41.64
CA THR A 59 -17.71 -23.41 -41.02
C THR A 59 -18.00 -24.42 -42.11
N ALA A 60 -17.05 -25.31 -42.41
CA ALA A 60 -17.30 -26.40 -43.33
C ALA A 60 -18.36 -27.39 -42.77
N ARG A 61 -19.29 -27.87 -43.60
CA ARG A 61 -20.23 -28.93 -43.21
C ARG A 61 -19.46 -30.15 -42.71
N ASN A 62 -19.77 -30.61 -41.50
CA ASN A 62 -19.18 -31.75 -40.79
C ASN A 62 -17.73 -31.51 -40.22
N SER A 63 -17.31 -30.28 -40.03
CA SER A 63 -16.06 -29.95 -39.30
C SER A 63 -16.37 -29.27 -37.98
N THR A 64 -15.60 -29.60 -36.94
CA THR A 64 -15.56 -28.86 -35.67
C THR A 64 -14.61 -27.67 -35.73
N ASP A 65 -13.81 -27.58 -36.80
CA ASP A 65 -12.84 -26.51 -37.00
C ASP A 65 -13.48 -25.33 -37.74
N VAL A 66 -13.16 -24.12 -37.29
CA VAL A 66 -13.65 -22.88 -37.86
C VAL A 66 -12.48 -22.07 -38.42
N ALA A 67 -12.47 -21.87 -39.74
CA ALA A 67 -11.51 -20.93 -40.36
C ALA A 67 -12.00 -19.49 -40.13
N MET A 68 -11.17 -18.65 -39.52
CA MET A 68 -11.55 -17.29 -39.17
C MET A 68 -10.71 -16.25 -39.87
N SER A 69 -11.34 -15.26 -40.48
CA SER A 69 -10.70 -14.11 -41.11
C SER A 69 -11.08 -12.83 -40.36
N VAL A 70 -10.05 -12.03 -40.02
CA VAL A 70 -10.23 -10.71 -39.43
C VAL A 70 -10.37 -9.67 -40.53
N ARG A 71 -11.48 -8.94 -40.54
CA ARG A 71 -11.71 -7.82 -41.47
C ARG A 71 -11.63 -6.50 -40.72
N ILE A 72 -10.79 -5.59 -41.19
CA ILE A 72 -10.66 -4.25 -40.69
C ILE A 72 -11.20 -3.28 -41.75
N ARG A 73 -12.17 -2.46 -41.39
CA ARG A 73 -12.73 -1.46 -42.29
C ARG A 73 -11.67 -0.41 -42.63
N SER A 74 -11.48 -0.13 -43.92
CA SER A 74 -10.45 0.79 -44.42
C SER A 74 -10.83 2.28 -44.36
N GLY A 75 -12.08 2.61 -44.04
CA GLY A 75 -12.57 3.99 -43.94
C GLY A 75 -13.97 4.06 -43.36
N ASN A 76 -14.43 5.28 -43.14
CA ASN A 76 -15.80 5.55 -42.68
C ASN A 76 -16.72 5.85 -43.87
N MET A 77 -17.98 5.42 -43.79
CA MET A 77 -19.03 5.76 -44.74
C MET A 77 -19.91 6.83 -44.09
N THR A 78 -19.77 8.07 -44.52
CA THR A 78 -20.62 9.20 -44.09
C THR A 78 -21.65 9.47 -45.17
N GLN A 79 -22.92 9.63 -44.80
CA GLN A 79 -23.94 10.15 -45.69
C GLN A 79 -23.79 11.65 -45.76
N ASN A 80 -23.50 12.20 -46.94
CA ASN A 80 -23.51 13.63 -47.15
C ASN A 80 -24.96 14.10 -47.15
N ALA A 81 -25.37 14.92 -46.17
CA ALA A 81 -26.76 15.35 -45.97
C ALA A 81 -27.29 16.14 -47.16
N GLU A 82 -26.42 16.78 -47.96
CA GLU A 82 -26.80 17.59 -49.14
C GLU A 82 -26.99 16.76 -50.43
N GLN A 83 -26.35 15.58 -50.55
CA GLN A 83 -26.36 14.83 -51.82
C GLN A 83 -26.93 13.40 -51.72
N GLY A 84 -27.33 12.93 -50.54
CA GLY A 84 -27.87 11.58 -50.34
C GLY A 84 -26.90 10.45 -50.69
N ARG A 85 -25.65 10.73 -51.07
CA ARG A 85 -24.65 9.74 -51.44
C ARG A 85 -23.73 9.40 -50.25
N ALA A 86 -23.48 8.09 -50.09
CA ALA A 86 -22.47 7.63 -49.13
C ALA A 86 -21.06 8.02 -49.65
N VAL A 87 -20.34 8.83 -48.92
CA VAL A 87 -18.95 9.21 -49.20
C VAL A 87 -18.03 8.36 -48.39
N TYR A 88 -17.11 7.67 -49.04
CA TYR A 88 -16.04 6.93 -48.41
C TYR A 88 -14.89 7.85 -47.99
N THR A 89 -14.60 7.92 -46.71
CA THR A 89 -13.50 8.69 -46.16
C THR A 89 -12.47 7.74 -45.54
N PRO A 90 -11.24 7.64 -46.07
CA PRO A 90 -10.19 6.80 -45.51
C PRO A 90 -9.82 7.29 -44.10
N TRP A 91 -9.34 6.36 -43.26
CA TRP A 91 -8.84 6.71 -41.94
C TRP A 91 -7.60 7.60 -42.06
N LYS A 92 -7.57 8.68 -41.27
CA LYS A 92 -6.45 9.64 -41.22
C LYS A 92 -5.82 9.62 -39.85
N LYS A 93 -4.52 9.91 -39.79
CA LYS A 93 -3.83 10.20 -38.52
C LYS A 93 -4.07 11.65 -38.14
N TYR A 94 -4.44 11.89 -36.90
CA TYR A 94 -4.74 13.21 -36.38
C TYR A 94 -3.61 13.76 -35.53
N ARG A 95 -3.43 15.08 -35.55
CA ARG A 95 -2.54 15.84 -34.68
C ARG A 95 -3.36 16.82 -33.84
N ILE A 96 -2.90 17.08 -32.61
CA ILE A 96 -3.51 18.08 -31.74
C ILE A 96 -3.08 19.46 -32.19
N ASP A 97 -4.03 20.34 -32.51
CA ASP A 97 -3.78 21.73 -32.90
C ASP A 97 -3.76 22.63 -31.67
N ASN A 98 -4.89 22.69 -30.93
CA ASN A 98 -5.01 23.49 -29.73
C ASN A 98 -5.39 22.61 -28.54
N VAL A 99 -4.93 22.98 -27.33
CA VAL A 99 -5.37 22.41 -26.07
C VAL A 99 -6.05 23.49 -25.24
N LYS A 100 -7.33 23.28 -24.92
CA LYS A 100 -8.14 24.22 -24.15
C LYS A 100 -8.51 23.62 -22.83
N TYR A 101 -8.05 24.20 -21.74
CA TYR A 101 -8.36 23.81 -20.37
C TYR A 101 -9.52 24.65 -19.87
N LEU A 102 -10.67 24.02 -19.61
CA LEU A 102 -11.91 24.67 -19.20
C LEU A 102 -12.13 24.46 -17.70
N MET A 103 -11.87 25.47 -16.89
CA MET A 103 -12.04 25.42 -15.43
C MET A 103 -13.41 25.95 -15.04
N TYR A 104 -14.35 25.04 -14.75
CA TYR A 104 -15.70 25.38 -14.34
C TYR A 104 -15.76 25.81 -12.88
N PRO A 105 -16.70 26.70 -12.50
CA PRO A 105 -16.97 27.02 -11.09
C PRO A 105 -17.43 25.79 -10.30
N ILE A 106 -17.16 25.77 -8.99
CA ILE A 106 -17.51 24.64 -8.09
C ILE A 106 -19.01 24.31 -8.12
N SER A 107 -19.86 25.31 -8.27
CA SER A 107 -21.32 25.18 -8.28
C SER A 107 -21.91 24.81 -9.64
N TYR A 108 -21.09 24.73 -10.69
CA TYR A 108 -21.58 24.53 -12.05
C TYR A 108 -21.48 23.06 -12.47
N ALA A 109 -22.62 22.46 -12.84
CA ALA A 109 -22.62 21.21 -13.59
C ALA A 109 -22.11 21.50 -15.02
N TYR A 110 -21.41 20.54 -15.63
CA TYR A 110 -20.90 20.65 -17.01
C TYR A 110 -22.02 21.02 -17.99
N HIS A 111 -21.96 22.25 -18.51
CA HIS A 111 -22.86 22.75 -19.55
C HIS A 111 -22.06 23.36 -20.68
N SER A 112 -22.38 23.01 -21.91
CA SER A 112 -21.71 23.46 -23.13
C SER A 112 -21.87 24.96 -23.39
N THR A 113 -22.78 25.65 -22.70
CA THR A 113 -23.10 27.08 -22.89
C THR A 113 -22.41 28.03 -21.90
N TYR A 114 -21.52 27.52 -21.02
CA TYR A 114 -20.81 28.39 -20.08
C TYR A 114 -19.80 29.28 -20.79
N VAL A 115 -19.88 30.61 -20.59
CA VAL A 115 -18.94 31.57 -21.11
C VAL A 115 -17.90 31.90 -20.04
N PHE A 116 -16.64 31.60 -20.34
CA PHE A 116 -15.53 31.90 -19.44
C PHE A 116 -15.11 33.38 -19.61
N PRO A 117 -15.13 34.17 -18.52
CA PRO A 117 -14.78 35.59 -18.61
C PRO A 117 -13.29 35.85 -18.81
N ASP A 118 -12.43 34.95 -18.29
CA ASP A 118 -10.97 35.11 -18.30
C ASP A 118 -10.25 33.98 -19.02
N THR A 119 -9.15 34.33 -19.70
CA THR A 119 -8.32 33.37 -20.45
C THR A 119 -6.84 33.71 -20.31
N ILE A 120 -6.04 32.68 -19.99
CA ILE A 120 -4.57 32.73 -20.11
C ILE A 120 -4.18 31.90 -21.32
N SER A 121 -3.46 32.50 -22.28
CA SER A 121 -3.02 31.85 -23.50
C SER A 121 -1.50 31.82 -23.58
N VAL A 122 -0.95 30.63 -23.88
CA VAL A 122 0.47 30.42 -24.14
C VAL A 122 0.57 29.59 -25.42
N GLU A 123 0.97 30.19 -26.52
CA GLU A 123 0.95 29.57 -27.85
C GLU A 123 -0.44 29.00 -28.19
N ASN A 124 -0.52 27.70 -28.49
CA ASN A 124 -1.77 26.96 -28.80
C ASN A 124 -2.39 26.29 -27.56
N GLU A 125 -2.01 26.69 -26.36
CA GLU A 125 -2.61 26.27 -25.10
C GLU A 125 -3.41 27.41 -24.48
N HIS A 126 -4.68 27.16 -24.15
CA HIS A 126 -5.58 28.16 -23.59
C HIS A 126 -6.18 27.67 -22.28
N PHE A 127 -6.02 28.43 -21.20
CA PHE A 127 -6.65 28.16 -19.91
C PHE A 127 -7.78 29.15 -19.67
N LEU A 128 -9.01 28.66 -19.77
CA LEU A 128 -10.24 29.43 -19.61
C LEU A 128 -10.79 29.18 -18.20
N TYR A 129 -11.07 30.26 -17.46
CA TYR A 129 -11.52 30.18 -16.08
C TYR A 129 -12.52 31.28 -15.73
N ASP A 130 -13.14 31.21 -14.57
CA ASP A 130 -13.99 32.24 -13.98
C ASP A 130 -13.12 33.32 -13.31
N THR A 131 -13.72 34.29 -12.66
CA THR A 131 -13.15 35.47 -12.03
C THR A 131 -11.85 35.25 -11.25
N ARG A 132 -11.59 34.03 -10.77
CA ARG A 132 -10.36 33.64 -10.08
C ARG A 132 -9.98 32.20 -10.40
N ALA A 133 -8.82 32.00 -11.01
CA ALA A 133 -8.29 30.68 -11.28
C ALA A 133 -7.99 29.94 -9.96
N PRO A 134 -8.65 28.81 -9.66
CA PRO A 134 -8.38 28.05 -8.44
C PRO A 134 -7.01 27.36 -8.47
N PHE A 135 -6.47 27.12 -9.67
CA PHE A 135 -5.17 26.48 -9.88
C PHE A 135 -4.23 27.39 -10.67
N ARG A 136 -2.93 27.17 -10.48
CA ARG A 136 -1.92 27.73 -11.39
C ARG A 136 -2.02 27.01 -12.74
N PHE A 137 -1.94 27.75 -13.84
CA PHE A 137 -1.91 27.16 -15.19
C PHE A 137 -0.83 26.09 -15.33
N ALA A 138 0.36 26.34 -14.78
CA ALA A 138 1.45 25.36 -14.76
C ALA A 138 1.07 24.01 -14.12
N THR A 139 0.22 23.99 -13.09
CA THR A 139 -0.25 22.76 -12.45
C THR A 139 -1.15 21.95 -13.39
N VAL A 140 -2.06 22.61 -14.06
CA VAL A 140 -3.00 21.99 -15.00
C VAL A 140 -2.24 21.46 -16.22
N ARG A 141 -1.32 22.26 -16.76
CA ARG A 141 -0.43 21.89 -17.87
C ARG A 141 0.50 20.72 -17.51
N TYR A 142 1.05 20.72 -16.31
CA TYR A 142 1.92 19.61 -15.83
C TYR A 142 1.17 18.27 -15.79
N ALA A 143 -0.09 18.27 -15.41
CA ALA A 143 -0.91 17.06 -15.35
C ALA A 143 -1.37 16.56 -16.73
N SER A 144 -1.32 17.40 -17.77
CA SER A 144 -1.64 17.02 -19.14
C SER A 144 -0.48 16.29 -19.81
N HIS A 145 -0.77 15.16 -20.43
CA HIS A 145 0.12 14.47 -21.36
C HIS A 145 -0.21 14.76 -22.82
N LEU A 146 -1.10 15.73 -23.07
CA LEU A 146 -1.53 16.19 -24.37
C LEU A 146 -0.98 17.61 -24.59
N ALA A 147 -0.29 17.82 -25.70
CA ALA A 147 0.28 19.11 -26.06
C ALA A 147 0.04 19.41 -27.56
N PRO A 148 -0.01 20.69 -27.95
CA PRO A 148 -0.11 21.10 -29.36
C PRO A 148 1.02 20.47 -30.20
N GLY A 149 0.71 20.10 -31.43
CA GLY A 149 1.64 19.47 -32.38
C GLY A 149 1.87 17.97 -32.20
N MET A 150 1.42 17.38 -31.09
CA MET A 150 1.54 15.93 -30.87
C MET A 150 0.56 15.15 -31.75
N THR A 151 0.97 13.98 -32.23
CA THR A 151 0.05 13.01 -32.83
C THR A 151 -0.88 12.48 -31.75
N TYR A 152 -2.18 12.37 -32.06
CA TYR A 152 -3.14 11.77 -31.16
C TYR A 152 -2.71 10.39 -30.69
N ASN A 153 -2.80 10.13 -29.41
CA ASN A 153 -2.48 8.85 -28.82
C ASN A 153 -3.41 8.57 -27.62
N VAL A 154 -4.21 7.52 -27.71
CA VAL A 154 -5.16 7.17 -26.66
C VAL A 154 -4.50 6.86 -25.31
N ASN A 155 -3.23 6.41 -25.29
CA ASN A 155 -2.52 6.19 -24.05
C ASN A 155 -2.18 7.50 -23.33
N ASP A 156 -1.87 8.57 -24.07
CA ASP A 156 -1.59 9.88 -23.48
C ASP A 156 -2.88 10.52 -22.95
N VAL A 157 -4.02 10.26 -23.59
CA VAL A 157 -5.35 10.61 -23.03
C VAL A 157 -5.56 9.88 -21.69
N LYS A 158 -5.33 8.55 -21.64
CA LYS A 158 -5.47 7.75 -20.40
C LYS A 158 -4.51 8.21 -19.30
N LYS A 159 -3.25 8.53 -19.65
CA LYS A 159 -2.28 9.11 -18.70
C LYS A 159 -2.76 10.46 -18.16
N SER A 160 -3.30 11.33 -19.03
CA SER A 160 -3.87 12.61 -18.62
C SER A 160 -5.01 12.43 -17.64
N TYR A 161 -5.96 11.52 -17.91
CA TYR A 161 -7.01 11.19 -16.93
C TYR A 161 -6.46 10.71 -15.60
N THR A 162 -5.43 9.84 -15.63
CA THR A 162 -4.78 9.34 -14.41
C THR A 162 -4.07 10.46 -13.65
N SER A 163 -3.40 11.37 -14.34
CA SER A 163 -2.71 12.50 -13.73
C SER A 163 -3.68 13.50 -13.12
N TYR A 164 -4.76 13.86 -13.82
CA TYR A 164 -5.81 14.71 -13.27
C TYR A 164 -6.55 14.07 -12.09
N GLY A 165 -6.78 12.77 -12.13
CA GLY A 165 -7.38 12.02 -11.02
C GLY A 165 -6.55 12.03 -9.72
N ARG A 166 -5.26 12.37 -9.79
CA ARG A 166 -4.40 12.57 -8.61
C ARG A 166 -4.49 13.95 -8.00
N LEU A 167 -5.05 14.92 -8.74
CA LEU A 167 -5.26 16.27 -8.23
C LEU A 167 -6.44 16.25 -7.25
N GLY A 168 -6.16 16.17 -5.96
CA GLY A 168 -7.18 16.05 -4.90
C GLY A 168 -8.18 17.22 -4.85
N ALA A 169 -7.85 18.33 -5.50
CA ALA A 169 -8.71 19.50 -5.62
C ALA A 169 -9.61 19.46 -6.87
N LEU A 170 -9.52 18.40 -7.71
CA LEU A 170 -10.47 18.14 -8.80
C LEU A 170 -11.45 17.04 -8.41
N LYS A 171 -12.73 17.25 -8.75
CA LYS A 171 -13.79 16.26 -8.53
C LYS A 171 -13.88 15.27 -9.68
N TYR A 172 -13.87 15.78 -10.90
CA TYR A 172 -13.82 15.00 -12.13
C TYR A 172 -13.27 15.83 -13.29
N THR A 173 -12.78 15.11 -14.30
CA THR A 173 -12.20 15.66 -15.52
C THR A 173 -12.86 14.99 -16.70
N ASN A 174 -13.13 15.75 -17.78
CA ASN A 174 -13.57 15.22 -19.06
C ASN A 174 -12.65 15.73 -20.16
N ILE A 175 -12.17 14.82 -21.02
CA ILE A 175 -11.31 15.14 -22.16
C ILE A 175 -12.10 14.79 -23.43
N SER A 176 -12.33 15.77 -24.27
CA SER A 176 -13.01 15.63 -25.55
C SER A 176 -12.21 16.27 -26.69
N PHE A 177 -12.47 15.82 -27.89
CA PHE A 177 -11.78 16.30 -29.08
C PHE A 177 -12.81 16.73 -30.12
N VAL A 178 -12.51 17.80 -30.82
CA VAL A 178 -13.30 18.30 -31.95
C VAL A 178 -12.42 18.31 -33.19
N GLU A 179 -12.86 17.69 -34.25
CA GLU A 179 -12.14 17.70 -35.53
C GLU A 179 -12.18 19.08 -36.16
N LYS A 180 -11.01 19.54 -36.61
CA LYS A 180 -10.81 20.86 -37.24
C LYS A 180 -10.09 20.66 -38.58
N GLY A 181 -10.79 20.86 -39.67
CA GLY A 181 -10.21 20.67 -40.99
C GLY A 181 -9.63 19.29 -41.25
N ASP A 182 -8.58 19.21 -42.06
CA ASP A 182 -7.96 17.93 -42.43
C ASP A 182 -6.93 17.49 -41.40
N SER A 183 -7.27 16.46 -40.61
CA SER A 183 -6.35 15.76 -39.69
C SER A 183 -5.86 16.53 -38.47
N LEU A 184 -6.59 17.58 -38.06
CA LEU A 184 -6.34 18.33 -36.82
C LEU A 184 -7.44 18.11 -35.79
N LEU A 185 -7.07 18.14 -34.51
CA LEU A 185 -7.97 18.04 -33.37
C LEU A 185 -7.77 19.21 -32.41
N ASP A 186 -8.84 19.90 -32.06
CA ASP A 186 -8.88 20.75 -30.88
C ASP A 186 -9.22 19.90 -29.66
N CYS A 187 -8.36 19.88 -28.65
CA CYS A 187 -8.53 19.15 -27.41
C CYS A 187 -9.17 20.06 -26.35
N TYR A 188 -10.26 19.62 -25.76
CA TYR A 188 -10.97 20.30 -24.67
C TYR A 188 -10.85 19.48 -23.40
N ILE A 189 -10.25 20.03 -22.36
CA ILE A 189 -10.06 19.41 -21.06
C ILE A 189 -10.92 20.15 -20.05
N ALA A 190 -12.10 19.63 -19.76
CA ALA A 190 -13.02 20.19 -18.79
C ALA A 190 -12.66 19.72 -17.37
N LEU A 191 -12.43 20.69 -16.48
CA LEU A 191 -11.95 20.47 -15.12
C LEU A 191 -12.98 21.02 -14.13
N ASN A 192 -13.48 20.16 -13.25
CA ASN A 192 -14.42 20.53 -12.21
C ASN A 192 -13.75 20.47 -10.83
N PRO A 193 -13.62 21.62 -10.13
CA PRO A 193 -13.04 21.67 -8.81
C PRO A 193 -13.84 20.89 -7.77
N ALA A 194 -13.14 20.28 -6.83
CA ALA A 194 -13.71 19.72 -5.61
C ALA A 194 -13.84 20.78 -4.51
N LYS A 195 -14.55 20.45 -3.43
CA LYS A 195 -14.52 21.28 -2.22
C LYS A 195 -13.09 21.33 -1.68
N ILE A 196 -12.57 22.53 -1.51
CA ILE A 196 -11.18 22.78 -1.13
C ILE A 196 -10.91 22.29 0.30
N ALA A 197 -11.83 22.55 1.22
CA ALA A 197 -11.70 22.17 2.64
C ALA A 197 -12.72 21.12 3.03
N SER A 198 -12.33 20.21 3.92
CA SER A 198 -13.21 19.25 4.58
C SER A 198 -12.74 19.01 6.01
N MET A 199 -13.68 18.68 6.88
CA MET A 199 -13.45 18.32 8.26
C MET A 199 -14.12 16.98 8.54
N SER A 200 -13.46 16.10 9.30
CA SER A 200 -14.01 14.81 9.70
C SER A 200 -13.69 14.53 11.16
N THR A 201 -14.60 13.85 11.83
CA THR A 201 -14.43 13.39 13.21
C THR A 201 -14.55 11.87 13.21
N GLU A 202 -13.65 11.21 13.93
CA GLU A 202 -13.63 9.76 14.13
C GLU A 202 -13.72 9.50 15.63
N VAL A 203 -14.49 8.49 16.03
CA VAL A 203 -14.52 7.99 17.40
C VAL A 203 -14.42 6.47 17.33
N ASP A 204 -13.43 5.91 18.02
CA ASP A 204 -13.15 4.48 18.03
C ASP A 204 -13.19 3.95 19.45
N PHE A 205 -13.69 2.74 19.61
CA PHE A 205 -13.59 1.97 20.85
C PHE A 205 -12.52 0.91 20.66
N THR A 206 -11.59 0.83 21.60
CA THR A 206 -10.49 -0.12 21.56
C THR A 206 -10.63 -1.15 22.67
N ASN A 207 -10.22 -2.37 22.38
CA ASN A 207 -10.07 -3.43 23.37
C ASN A 207 -8.74 -4.13 23.07
N THR A 208 -7.74 -3.86 23.88
CA THR A 208 -6.38 -4.39 23.71
C THR A 208 -6.11 -5.41 24.82
N ALA A 209 -6.19 -6.70 24.49
CA ALA A 209 -5.94 -7.81 25.44
C ALA A 209 -6.83 -7.77 26.72
N GLY A 210 -8.03 -7.20 26.62
CA GLY A 210 -8.97 -7.04 27.75
C GLY A 210 -9.04 -5.64 28.35
N ASP A 211 -8.09 -4.79 28.00
CA ASP A 211 -8.11 -3.37 28.38
C ASP A 211 -9.04 -2.57 27.45
N VAL A 212 -9.97 -1.84 28.03
CA VAL A 212 -11.00 -1.10 27.27
C VAL A 212 -10.58 0.35 27.16
N GLY A 213 -10.65 0.87 25.95
CA GLY A 213 -10.31 2.26 25.67
C GLY A 213 -11.27 2.94 24.70
N VAL A 214 -11.13 4.25 24.62
CA VAL A 214 -11.80 5.10 23.66
C VAL A 214 -10.81 6.08 23.05
N SER A 215 -10.88 6.27 21.73
CA SER A 215 -10.13 7.29 21.04
C SER A 215 -11.03 8.21 20.23
N ALA A 216 -10.61 9.45 20.10
CA ALA A 216 -11.27 10.42 19.24
C ALA A 216 -10.24 11.16 18.39
N ALA A 217 -10.61 11.43 17.15
CA ALA A 217 -9.78 12.22 16.26
C ALA A 217 -10.58 13.25 15.47
N LEU A 218 -9.97 14.42 15.27
CA LEU A 218 -10.48 15.51 14.48
C LEU A 218 -9.49 15.79 13.35
N SER A 219 -9.94 15.68 12.10
CA SER A 219 -9.11 15.89 10.92
C SER A 219 -9.61 17.09 10.12
N PHE A 220 -8.70 17.98 9.74
CA PHE A 220 -8.92 19.05 8.78
C PHE A 220 -8.07 18.80 7.55
N THR A 221 -8.70 18.88 6.37
CA THR A 221 -8.01 18.69 5.09
C THR A 221 -8.24 19.89 4.18
N HIS A 222 -7.17 20.47 3.63
CA HIS A 222 -7.19 21.50 2.62
C HIS A 222 -6.51 20.99 1.34
N ARG A 223 -7.22 20.94 0.18
CA ARG A 223 -6.80 20.25 -1.05
C ARG A 223 -6.12 21.13 -2.10
N ASN A 224 -5.80 22.36 -1.79
CA ASN A 224 -5.19 23.27 -2.75
C ASN A 224 -4.40 24.38 -2.03
N LEU A 225 -3.48 23.98 -1.16
CA LEU A 225 -2.82 24.90 -0.23
C LEU A 225 -2.04 26.01 -0.95
N PHE A 226 -1.28 25.66 -1.99
CA PHE A 226 -0.44 26.58 -2.76
C PHE A 226 -0.91 26.74 -4.21
N HIS A 227 -2.19 26.50 -4.50
CA HIS A 227 -2.78 26.54 -5.86
C HIS A 227 -2.16 25.53 -6.85
N GLY A 228 -1.52 24.48 -6.35
CA GLY A 228 -0.94 23.37 -7.12
C GLY A 228 -1.61 22.03 -6.84
N SER A 229 -2.81 22.05 -6.24
CA SER A 229 -3.54 20.87 -5.77
C SER A 229 -2.79 20.08 -4.69
N GLU A 230 -1.94 20.75 -3.92
CA GLU A 230 -1.31 20.18 -2.74
C GLU A 230 -2.36 19.92 -1.67
N THR A 231 -2.35 18.69 -1.12
CA THR A 231 -3.26 18.32 -0.03
C THR A 231 -2.53 18.43 1.30
N PHE A 232 -3.00 19.35 2.12
CA PHE A 232 -2.55 19.50 3.51
C PHE A 232 -3.61 18.93 4.45
N MET A 233 -3.19 18.06 5.36
CA MET A 233 -4.05 17.47 6.38
C MET A 233 -3.42 17.68 7.75
N VAL A 234 -4.26 18.06 8.71
CA VAL A 234 -3.90 18.05 10.14
C VAL A 234 -4.93 17.18 10.85
N LYS A 235 -4.44 16.23 11.66
CA LYS A 235 -5.26 15.33 12.48
C LYS A 235 -4.81 15.44 13.93
N PHE A 236 -5.75 15.79 14.81
CA PHE A 236 -5.57 15.76 16.27
C PHE A 236 -6.18 14.47 16.78
N ARG A 237 -5.44 13.73 17.61
CA ARG A 237 -5.88 12.48 18.22
C ARG A 237 -5.77 12.56 19.74
N GLY A 238 -6.75 11.96 20.42
CA GLY A 238 -6.71 11.69 21.84
C GLY A 238 -7.23 10.29 22.12
N ALA A 239 -6.56 9.54 23.00
CA ALA A 239 -7.00 8.22 23.41
C ALA A 239 -6.86 8.07 24.92
N TYR A 240 -7.81 7.37 25.50
CA TYR A 240 -7.79 6.95 26.90
C TYR A 240 -8.06 5.46 26.97
N GLU A 241 -7.23 4.73 27.72
CA GLU A 241 -7.38 3.30 27.95
C GLU A 241 -7.20 3.00 29.44
N ASN A 242 -8.02 2.12 29.95
CA ASN A 242 -7.89 1.63 31.33
C ASN A 242 -7.17 0.28 31.30
N ILE A 243 -5.92 0.26 31.76
CA ILE A 243 -5.08 -0.92 31.79
C ILE A 243 -5.36 -1.69 33.10
N THR A 244 -5.88 -2.91 32.98
CA THR A 244 -6.29 -3.74 34.13
C THR A 244 -5.24 -4.78 34.53
N HIS A 245 -4.23 -5.02 33.68
CA HIS A 245 -3.26 -6.09 33.85
C HIS A 245 -1.93 -5.69 34.50
N LEU A 246 -1.83 -4.44 34.99
CA LEU A 246 -0.67 -3.99 35.76
C LEU A 246 -0.82 -4.42 37.22
N THR A 247 -0.32 -5.60 37.54
CA THR A 247 -0.45 -6.21 38.88
C THR A 247 0.17 -5.41 40.02
N ASP A 248 1.10 -4.49 39.69
CA ASP A 248 1.90 -3.73 40.67
C ASP A 248 1.49 -2.25 40.78
N TYR A 249 0.45 -1.82 40.07
CA TYR A 249 -0.07 -0.45 40.07
C TYR A 249 -1.57 -0.44 40.41
N GLU A 250 -1.98 0.38 41.37
CA GLU A 250 -3.39 0.47 41.83
C GLU A 250 -4.36 1.01 40.76
N SER A 251 -3.86 1.73 39.75
CA SER A 251 -4.66 2.18 38.61
C SER A 251 -3.82 2.35 37.36
N GLY A 252 -4.18 1.63 36.30
CA GLY A 252 -3.54 1.70 34.99
C GLY A 252 -4.27 2.70 34.08
N LYS A 253 -4.00 4.00 34.19
CA LYS A 253 -4.51 4.98 33.23
C LYS A 253 -3.48 5.20 32.14
N PHE A 254 -3.85 4.89 30.90
CA PHE A 254 -3.10 5.25 29.71
C PHE A 254 -3.79 6.43 29.03
N LEU A 255 -3.04 7.48 28.82
CA LEU A 255 -3.48 8.65 28.07
C LEU A 255 -2.53 8.87 26.91
N GLU A 256 -3.09 9.03 25.71
CA GLU A 256 -2.32 9.35 24.51
C GLU A 256 -2.94 10.56 23.83
N TYR A 257 -2.10 11.47 23.36
CA TYR A 257 -2.50 12.54 22.47
C TYR A 257 -1.46 12.74 21.38
N GLY A 258 -1.93 13.12 20.20
CA GLY A 258 -1.05 13.26 19.04
C GLY A 258 -1.56 14.28 18.04
N VAL A 259 -0.61 14.77 17.25
CA VAL A 259 -0.87 15.64 16.11
C VAL A 259 -0.13 15.06 14.91
N ASP A 260 -0.89 14.77 13.85
CA ASP A 260 -0.37 14.34 12.57
C ASP A 260 -0.57 15.45 11.54
N MET A 261 0.48 15.82 10.83
CA MET A 261 0.42 16.75 9.70
C MET A 261 0.97 16.06 8.47
N SER A 262 0.25 16.15 7.37
CA SER A 262 0.67 15.59 6.08
C SER A 262 0.50 16.63 4.98
N LEU A 263 1.54 16.79 4.17
CA LEU A 263 1.53 17.62 2.97
C LEU A 263 1.89 16.77 1.75
N ASN A 264 0.90 16.54 0.91
CA ASN A 264 1.04 15.73 -0.29
C ASN A 264 1.05 16.62 -1.54
N PHE A 265 2.13 16.55 -2.30
CA PHE A 265 2.27 17.19 -3.60
C PHE A 265 1.93 16.18 -4.69
N PRO A 266 0.97 16.47 -5.61
CA PRO A 266 0.58 15.55 -6.69
C PRO A 266 1.64 15.45 -7.80
N ARG A 267 2.87 15.81 -7.52
CA ARG A 267 4.02 15.79 -8.42
C ARG A 267 5.28 15.31 -7.72
N PHE A 268 6.23 14.83 -8.49
CA PHE A 268 7.55 14.47 -8.00
C PHE A 268 8.38 15.75 -7.78
N ILE A 269 8.69 16.08 -6.54
CA ILE A 269 9.54 17.23 -6.19
C ILE A 269 10.90 16.68 -5.77
N ALA A 270 11.86 16.70 -6.67
CA ALA A 270 13.23 16.30 -6.37
C ALA A 270 14.18 17.41 -6.84
N PRO A 271 14.94 18.05 -5.93
CA PRO A 271 15.99 18.96 -6.32
C PRO A 271 17.02 18.19 -7.18
N PHE A 272 17.53 18.80 -8.23
CA PHE A 272 18.53 18.24 -9.15
C PHE A 272 18.01 17.27 -10.23
N ILE A 273 16.73 16.94 -10.28
CA ILE A 273 16.14 16.10 -11.34
C ILE A 273 15.39 16.99 -12.34
N ARG A 274 15.63 16.80 -13.64
CA ARG A 274 14.98 17.56 -14.72
C ARG A 274 13.46 17.37 -14.72
N ASP A 275 12.71 18.42 -15.01
CA ASP A 275 11.24 18.41 -15.03
C ASP A 275 10.65 17.33 -15.94
N GLU A 276 11.31 17.02 -17.05
CA GLU A 276 10.88 15.98 -17.98
C GLU A 276 10.87 14.57 -17.35
N VAL A 277 11.89 14.26 -16.56
CA VAL A 277 11.99 13.00 -15.81
C VAL A 277 10.95 12.99 -14.69
N GLN A 278 10.76 14.11 -14.01
CA GLN A 278 9.75 14.28 -12.97
C GLN A 278 8.34 14.01 -13.52
N ARG A 279 7.99 14.56 -14.69
CA ARG A 279 6.69 14.31 -15.35
C ARG A 279 6.50 12.84 -15.75
N ARG A 280 7.54 12.20 -16.31
CA ARG A 280 7.46 10.79 -16.73
C ARG A 280 7.28 9.81 -15.59
N SER A 281 7.85 10.10 -14.43
CA SER A 281 7.79 9.20 -13.26
C SER A 281 6.37 9.06 -12.70
N MET A 282 5.50 10.06 -12.93
CA MET A 282 4.16 10.14 -12.33
C MET A 282 4.18 9.94 -10.82
N ALA A 283 5.28 10.27 -10.14
CA ALA A 283 5.43 10.14 -8.71
C ALA A 283 4.78 11.31 -7.97
N THR A 284 4.36 11.06 -6.74
CA THR A 284 3.90 12.06 -5.79
C THR A 284 4.93 12.22 -4.68
N THR A 285 5.00 13.41 -4.09
CA THR A 285 5.88 13.69 -2.95
C THR A 285 5.03 13.90 -1.70
N GLN A 286 5.38 13.23 -0.62
CA GLN A 286 4.68 13.32 0.65
C GLN A 286 5.66 13.73 1.75
N LEU A 287 5.28 14.75 2.51
CA LEU A 287 5.96 15.20 3.72
C LEU A 287 5.02 14.96 4.90
N ASP A 288 5.48 14.21 5.89
CA ASP A 288 4.70 13.93 7.09
C ASP A 288 5.46 14.43 8.32
N LEU A 289 4.74 15.03 9.25
CA LEU A 289 5.20 15.37 10.59
C LEU A 289 4.21 14.78 11.58
N GLN A 290 4.71 14.10 12.60
CA GLN A 290 3.91 13.48 13.63
C GLN A 290 4.50 13.75 15.00
N TYR A 291 3.67 14.13 15.94
CA TYR A 291 3.99 14.17 17.35
C TYR A 291 3.00 13.31 18.12
N ASN A 292 3.51 12.46 19.00
CA ASN A 292 2.73 11.59 19.85
C ASN A 292 3.29 11.65 21.28
N ALA A 293 2.44 11.89 22.24
CA ALA A 293 2.77 11.86 23.66
C ALA A 293 1.90 10.84 24.37
N GLN A 294 2.54 9.96 25.11
CA GLN A 294 1.93 8.89 25.88
C GLN A 294 2.29 9.06 27.36
N THR A 295 1.28 9.00 28.20
CA THR A 295 1.44 8.98 29.66
C THR A 295 0.92 7.66 30.19
N ARG A 296 1.78 6.92 30.85
CA ARG A 296 1.49 5.66 31.55
C ARG A 296 1.89 5.74 33.00
N PRO A 297 1.37 4.86 33.88
CA PRO A 297 1.85 4.80 35.26
C PRO A 297 3.37 4.64 35.37
N GLU A 298 3.95 3.78 34.51
CA GLU A 298 5.35 3.40 34.55
C GLU A 298 6.28 4.46 33.97
N PHE A 299 5.85 5.18 32.91
CA PHE A 299 6.68 6.16 32.19
C PHE A 299 5.85 7.12 31.35
N ASP A 300 6.47 8.22 30.99
CA ASP A 300 5.99 9.11 29.92
C ASP A 300 6.91 8.96 28.71
N ARG A 301 6.32 8.99 27.52
CA ARG A 301 7.04 8.83 26.25
C ARG A 301 6.55 9.81 25.20
N ASN A 302 7.47 10.53 24.61
CA ASN A 302 7.21 11.45 23.51
C ASN A 302 7.92 10.93 22.26
N VAL A 303 7.19 10.90 21.13
CA VAL A 303 7.74 10.52 19.83
C VAL A 303 7.47 11.63 18.84
N PHE A 304 8.53 12.18 18.27
CA PHE A 304 8.46 13.07 17.12
C PHE A 304 8.95 12.34 15.88
N SER A 305 8.17 12.38 14.81
CA SER A 305 8.51 11.76 13.53
C SER A 305 8.39 12.77 12.40
N ALA A 306 9.36 12.75 11.48
CA ALA A 306 9.30 13.48 10.23
C ALA A 306 9.68 12.57 9.08
N SER A 307 8.99 12.64 7.94
CA SER A 307 9.35 11.85 6.77
C SER A 307 9.17 12.61 5.46
N TRP A 308 10.02 12.28 4.50
CA TRP A 308 9.95 12.70 3.11
C TRP A 308 9.92 11.46 2.22
N SER A 309 8.81 11.24 1.54
CA SER A 309 8.57 10.03 0.78
C SER A 309 8.18 10.34 -0.66
N TYR A 310 8.53 9.43 -1.57
CA TYR A 310 8.07 9.41 -2.95
C TYR A 310 7.23 8.16 -3.19
N LEU A 311 6.07 8.34 -3.84
CA LEU A 311 5.16 7.25 -4.18
C LEU A 311 4.87 7.28 -5.68
N TRP A 312 4.99 6.13 -6.34
CA TRP A 312 4.63 5.98 -7.75
C TRP A 312 4.14 4.59 -8.08
N ASN A 313 3.46 4.47 -9.20
CA ASN A 313 2.99 3.20 -9.73
C ASN A 313 3.67 2.95 -11.09
N SER A 314 4.40 1.84 -11.23
CA SER A 314 4.96 1.42 -12.51
C SER A 314 3.90 0.77 -13.41
N SER A 315 2.90 0.16 -12.80
CA SER A 315 1.72 -0.40 -13.46
C SER A 315 0.51 -0.33 -12.53
N LYS A 316 -0.65 -0.84 -12.98
CA LYS A 316 -1.83 -0.97 -12.10
C LYS A 316 -1.59 -1.97 -10.95
N GLN A 317 -0.68 -2.90 -11.15
CA GLN A 317 -0.35 -3.99 -10.23
C GLN A 317 0.82 -3.66 -9.31
N ILE A 318 1.69 -2.73 -9.71
CA ILE A 318 2.96 -2.46 -9.01
C ILE A 318 2.97 -1.05 -8.46
N ARG A 319 3.14 -0.96 -7.15
CA ARG A 319 3.29 0.30 -6.41
C ARG A 319 4.63 0.33 -5.67
N HIS A 320 5.25 1.48 -5.70
CA HIS A 320 6.52 1.75 -5.02
C HIS A 320 6.36 2.89 -4.02
N ARG A 321 7.06 2.80 -2.92
CA ARG A 321 7.29 3.89 -1.99
C ARG A 321 8.78 3.95 -1.68
N TYR A 322 9.37 5.12 -1.79
CA TYR A 322 10.74 5.39 -1.40
C TYR A 322 10.76 6.48 -0.32
N ASP A 323 11.11 6.10 0.89
CA ASP A 323 11.35 7.03 2.00
C ASP A 323 12.77 7.55 1.86
N LEU A 324 12.92 8.74 1.28
CA LEU A 324 14.21 9.40 1.11
C LEU A 324 14.82 9.70 2.47
N LEU A 325 13.99 10.19 3.38
CA LEU A 325 14.36 10.60 4.71
C LEU A 325 13.23 10.28 5.68
N GLY A 326 13.57 9.59 6.76
CA GLY A 326 12.73 9.41 7.92
C GLY A 326 13.50 9.69 9.18
N VAL A 327 12.96 10.54 10.04
CA VAL A 327 13.54 10.90 11.34
C VAL A 327 12.54 10.52 12.41
N ASN A 328 12.95 9.74 13.41
CA ASN A 328 12.18 9.51 14.62
C ASN A 328 13.04 9.87 15.82
N PHE A 329 12.53 10.76 16.63
CA PHE A 329 13.09 11.12 17.92
C PHE A 329 12.18 10.60 19.01
N VAL A 330 12.68 9.70 19.84
CA VAL A 330 11.98 9.12 20.99
C VAL A 330 12.61 9.70 22.25
N SER A 331 11.79 10.23 23.14
CA SER A 331 12.20 10.69 24.46
C SER A 331 11.33 10.09 25.55
N VAL A 332 11.95 9.68 26.66
CA VAL A 332 11.28 9.11 27.83
C VAL A 332 11.58 9.99 29.04
N PRO A 333 10.90 11.15 29.16
CA PRO A 333 11.24 12.19 30.15
C PRO A 333 10.96 11.79 31.59
N ARG A 334 9.99 10.90 31.85
CA ARG A 334 9.67 10.40 33.19
C ARG A 334 9.72 8.88 33.19
N LYS A 335 10.33 8.32 34.21
CA LYS A 335 10.29 6.88 34.56
C LYS A 335 9.95 6.79 36.03
N ASP A 336 8.99 5.94 36.38
CA ASP A 336 8.61 5.73 37.78
C ASP A 336 9.72 5.02 38.56
N GLN A 337 9.95 5.38 39.80
CA GLN A 337 11.04 4.84 40.62
C GLN A 337 10.85 3.35 40.91
N TYR A 338 9.61 2.91 41.13
CA TYR A 338 9.29 1.49 41.31
C TYR A 338 9.62 0.69 40.04
N PHE A 339 9.29 1.25 38.86
CA PHE A 339 9.62 0.66 37.57
C PHE A 339 11.13 0.58 37.35
N ILE A 340 11.89 1.62 37.69
CA ILE A 340 13.35 1.62 37.60
C ILE A 340 13.91 0.47 38.45
N ASN A 341 13.56 0.42 39.75
CA ASN A 341 14.16 -0.50 40.70
C ASN A 341 13.80 -1.97 40.42
N ASN A 342 12.58 -2.24 40.03
CA ASN A 342 12.07 -3.62 39.90
C ASN A 342 12.22 -4.21 38.50
N TYR A 343 12.31 -3.35 37.47
CA TYR A 343 12.35 -3.79 36.07
C TYR A 343 13.63 -3.35 35.35
N LEU A 344 14.07 -2.09 35.44
CA LEU A 344 15.20 -1.59 34.67
C LEU A 344 16.56 -1.92 35.31
N ASP A 345 16.71 -1.78 36.62
CA ASP A 345 17.97 -2.02 37.34
C ASP A 345 18.14 -3.47 37.81
N ARG A 346 17.09 -4.28 37.69
CA ARG A 346 17.13 -5.71 38.06
C ARG A 346 18.18 -6.50 37.26
N TYR A 347 18.44 -6.05 36.05
CA TYR A 347 19.51 -6.55 35.20
C TYR A 347 20.58 -5.48 35.06
N ASN A 348 21.59 -5.53 35.93
CA ASN A 348 22.72 -4.58 35.88
C ASN A 348 23.63 -4.84 34.67
N SER A 349 23.11 -5.34 33.60
CA SER A 349 23.78 -5.76 32.39
C SER A 349 23.66 -4.69 31.29
N LYS A 350 24.76 -4.50 30.56
CA LYS A 350 24.82 -3.64 29.37
C LYS A 350 24.06 -4.27 28.16
N ASN A 351 23.62 -5.52 28.30
CA ASN A 351 22.89 -6.25 27.25
C ASN A 351 21.40 -6.39 27.56
N SER A 352 20.83 -5.57 28.44
CA SER A 352 19.41 -5.58 28.76
C SER A 352 18.60 -4.81 27.71
N ILE A 353 17.71 -5.52 27.04
CA ILE A 353 16.72 -4.94 26.10
C ILE A 353 15.77 -4.00 26.83
N MET A 354 15.36 -4.39 28.03
CA MET A 354 14.46 -3.60 28.86
C MET A 354 15.02 -2.21 29.07
N LYS A 355 16.28 -2.09 29.47
CA LYS A 355 16.92 -0.79 29.72
C LYS A 355 17.01 0.07 28.46
N PHE A 356 17.44 -0.53 27.34
CA PHE A 356 17.60 0.15 26.06
C PHE A 356 16.27 0.72 25.50
N ASN A 357 15.14 0.01 25.71
CA ASN A 357 13.85 0.43 25.20
C ASN A 357 13.28 1.69 25.89
N TYR A 358 13.83 2.07 27.04
CA TYR A 358 13.42 3.26 27.79
C TYR A 358 14.48 4.35 27.77
N GLU A 359 15.48 4.27 26.90
CA GLU A 359 16.41 5.35 26.64
C GLU A 359 15.93 6.28 25.52
N ASP A 360 16.39 7.53 25.57
CA ASP A 360 16.16 8.47 24.50
C ASP A 360 16.92 8.01 23.25
N LEU A 361 16.27 8.05 22.09
CA LEU A 361 16.78 7.45 20.87
C LEU A 361 16.51 8.31 19.65
N PHE A 362 17.51 8.37 18.77
CA PHE A 362 17.41 9.00 17.47
C PHE A 362 17.54 7.98 16.34
N ILE A 363 16.52 7.93 15.46
CA ILE A 363 16.49 7.04 14.31
C ILE A 363 16.45 7.89 13.04
N PHE A 364 17.45 7.75 12.19
CA PHE A 364 17.52 8.39 10.89
C PHE A 364 17.57 7.33 9.81
N ARG A 365 16.46 7.14 9.10
CA ARG A 365 16.25 6.03 8.20
C ARG A 365 16.02 6.46 6.75
N THR A 366 16.34 5.55 5.84
CA THR A 366 15.95 5.54 4.43
C THR A 366 15.35 4.19 4.14
N GLY A 367 14.28 4.15 3.34
CA GLY A 367 13.58 2.90 3.09
C GLY A 367 12.99 2.80 1.68
N TYR A 368 12.73 1.58 1.25
CA TYR A 368 12.05 1.28 0.01
C TYR A 368 11.05 0.15 0.19
N ASP A 369 9.81 0.40 -0.22
CA ASP A 369 8.73 -0.58 -0.25
C ASP A 369 8.30 -0.88 -1.68
N PHE A 370 8.23 -2.14 -2.01
CA PHE A 370 7.68 -2.68 -3.25
C PHE A 370 6.41 -3.46 -2.96
N TYR A 371 5.34 -3.16 -3.69
CA TYR A 371 4.06 -3.87 -3.61
C TYR A 371 3.66 -4.36 -4.99
N TYR A 372 3.37 -5.63 -5.10
CA TYR A 372 2.78 -6.24 -6.28
C TYR A 372 1.46 -6.92 -5.92
N THR A 373 0.44 -6.73 -6.76
CA THR A 373 -0.84 -7.44 -6.64
C THR A 373 -1.25 -7.91 -8.02
N SER A 374 -1.54 -9.20 -8.17
CA SER A 374 -1.92 -9.75 -9.46
C SER A 374 -3.22 -9.14 -10.01
N PRO A 375 -3.44 -9.13 -11.34
CA PRO A 375 -4.60 -8.48 -11.96
C PRO A 375 -5.95 -9.02 -11.48
N ASN A 376 -5.99 -10.29 -11.10
CA ASN A 376 -7.22 -11.01 -10.72
C ASN A 376 -7.46 -11.02 -9.20
N ALA A 377 -6.63 -10.31 -8.43
CA ALA A 377 -6.82 -10.25 -6.98
C ALA A 377 -8.19 -9.62 -6.65
N GLY A 378 -9.07 -10.39 -6.00
CA GLY A 378 -10.41 -9.97 -5.62
C GLY A 378 -11.49 -10.04 -6.71
N VAL A 379 -11.17 -10.44 -7.94
CA VAL A 379 -12.13 -10.63 -9.04
C VAL A 379 -12.15 -12.10 -9.46
N THR A 380 -12.84 -12.91 -8.69
CA THR A 380 -12.87 -14.35 -8.93
C THR A 380 -14.11 -14.74 -9.72
N LYS A 381 -13.94 -15.04 -11.00
CA LYS A 381 -15.02 -15.58 -11.85
C LYS A 381 -14.79 -17.02 -12.29
N ASP A 382 -13.54 -17.47 -12.33
CA ASP A 382 -13.19 -18.79 -12.87
C ASP A 382 -12.66 -19.72 -11.79
N TYR A 383 -12.90 -21.01 -11.94
CA TYR A 383 -12.34 -22.07 -11.09
C TYR A 383 -10.83 -22.14 -11.32
N PHE A 384 -10.08 -22.38 -10.23
CA PHE A 384 -8.62 -22.46 -10.22
C PHE A 384 -7.88 -21.17 -10.61
N ASP A 385 -8.56 -20.01 -10.52
CA ASP A 385 -7.88 -18.74 -10.66
C ASP A 385 -6.95 -18.49 -9.46
N VAL A 386 -5.72 -18.08 -9.76
CA VAL A 386 -4.66 -17.88 -8.77
C VAL A 386 -4.28 -16.42 -8.74
N SER A 387 -4.32 -15.83 -7.56
CA SER A 387 -3.88 -14.46 -7.34
C SER A 387 -2.74 -14.38 -6.33
N HIS A 388 -1.83 -13.43 -6.55
CA HIS A 388 -0.68 -13.19 -5.70
C HIS A 388 -0.66 -11.76 -5.21
N SER A 389 -0.23 -11.58 -3.98
CA SER A 389 0.25 -10.29 -3.48
C SER A 389 1.64 -10.46 -2.87
N VAL A 390 2.55 -9.56 -3.21
CA VAL A 390 3.93 -9.55 -2.70
C VAL A 390 4.24 -8.18 -2.16
N ARG A 391 4.79 -8.14 -0.96
CA ARG A 391 5.37 -6.93 -0.37
C ARG A 391 6.82 -7.23 -0.01
N VAL A 392 7.72 -6.36 -0.46
CA VAL A 392 9.12 -6.35 -0.04
C VAL A 392 9.44 -4.98 0.52
N SER A 393 10.00 -4.94 1.71
CA SER A 393 10.42 -3.70 2.37
C SER A 393 11.89 -3.80 2.77
N VAL A 394 12.66 -2.77 2.48
CA VAL A 394 14.06 -2.65 2.91
C VAL A 394 14.24 -1.29 3.57
N GLU A 395 14.70 -1.29 4.80
CA GLU A 395 14.95 -0.07 5.58
C GLU A 395 16.36 -0.11 6.15
N THR A 396 17.09 0.99 6.03
CA THR A 396 18.41 1.17 6.63
C THR A 396 18.45 2.44 7.47
N SER A 397 19.16 2.41 8.58
CA SER A 397 19.28 3.54 9.50
C SER A 397 20.72 3.79 9.90
N GLY A 398 21.06 5.05 10.17
CA GLY A 398 22.31 5.49 10.77
C GLY A 398 23.54 5.50 9.86
N ASN A 399 23.47 4.94 8.66
CA ASN A 399 24.64 4.80 7.76
C ASN A 399 25.18 6.15 7.30
N LEU A 400 24.31 7.12 7.02
CA LEU A 400 24.73 8.46 6.61
C LEU A 400 25.55 9.15 7.72
N PHE A 401 25.10 9.06 8.98
CA PHE A 401 25.84 9.63 10.11
C PHE A 401 27.16 8.91 10.38
N ARG A 402 27.18 7.60 10.17
CA ARG A 402 28.41 6.83 10.26
C ARG A 402 29.43 7.26 9.20
N LEU A 403 28.99 7.48 7.96
CA LEU A 403 29.82 7.97 6.87
C LEU A 403 30.35 9.39 7.17
N LEU A 404 29.50 10.25 7.70
CA LEU A 404 29.80 11.64 8.00
C LEU A 404 30.45 11.84 9.40
N SER A 405 30.67 10.79 10.19
CA SER A 405 31.10 10.88 11.58
C SER A 405 32.45 11.65 11.75
N GLY A 406 33.36 11.47 10.80
CA GLY A 406 34.64 12.20 10.79
C GLY A 406 34.48 13.68 10.45
N VAL A 407 33.62 14.03 9.51
CA VAL A 407 33.33 15.40 9.07
C VAL A 407 32.56 16.16 10.15
N LEU A 408 31.56 15.50 10.76
CA LEU A 408 30.72 16.08 11.81
C LEU A 408 31.37 16.05 13.19
N LYS A 409 32.59 15.48 13.32
CA LYS A 409 33.35 15.35 14.59
C LYS A 409 32.48 14.78 15.72
N LEU A 410 31.72 13.70 15.43
CA LEU A 410 30.84 13.09 16.40
C LEU A 410 31.66 12.48 17.56
N GLU A 411 31.25 12.79 18.78
CA GLU A 411 31.86 12.24 20.00
C GLU A 411 31.31 10.85 20.30
N LYS A 412 32.12 10.03 20.96
CA LYS A 412 31.73 8.72 21.47
C LYS A 412 31.41 8.80 22.95
N ASP A 413 30.40 8.08 23.38
CA ASP A 413 30.10 7.90 24.78
C ASP A 413 31.02 6.86 25.47
N SER A 414 30.77 6.60 26.75
CA SER A 414 31.52 5.62 27.56
C SER A 414 31.37 4.16 27.07
N VAL A 415 30.36 3.89 26.21
CA VAL A 415 30.10 2.57 25.64
C VAL A 415 30.66 2.45 24.21
N GLY A 416 31.22 3.55 23.68
CA GLY A 416 31.84 3.62 22.36
C GLY A 416 30.86 3.93 21.23
N GLN A 417 29.61 4.34 21.52
CA GLN A 417 28.61 4.75 20.55
C GLN A 417 28.79 6.22 20.17
N TYR A 418 28.71 6.53 18.87
CA TYR A 418 28.68 7.91 18.41
C TYR A 418 27.35 8.57 18.78
N ARG A 419 27.40 9.82 19.20
CA ARG A 419 26.25 10.63 19.56
C ARG A 419 26.03 11.77 18.58
N LEU A 420 24.76 12.03 18.26
CA LEU A 420 24.30 13.20 17.56
C LEU A 420 23.34 13.96 18.49
N PHE A 421 23.55 15.27 18.70
CA PHE A 421 22.81 16.07 19.69
C PHE A 421 22.78 15.43 21.09
N ASN A 422 23.89 14.84 21.50
CA ASN A 422 24.05 14.11 22.76
C ASN A 422 23.20 12.83 22.91
N LEU A 423 22.64 12.30 21.79
CA LEU A 423 21.83 11.09 21.75
C LEU A 423 22.50 10.02 20.88
N ALA A 424 22.44 8.78 21.31
CA ALA A 424 22.86 7.67 20.47
C ALA A 424 21.90 7.51 19.28
N TYR A 425 22.43 7.34 18.07
CA TYR A 425 21.60 7.05 16.90
C TYR A 425 21.57 5.56 16.58
N ALA A 426 20.40 5.08 16.17
CA ALA A 426 20.23 3.68 15.77
C ALA A 426 20.87 3.41 14.41
N GLN A 427 21.62 2.30 14.32
CA GLN A 427 22.21 1.81 13.08
C GLN A 427 21.80 0.35 12.84
N TYR A 428 21.02 0.10 11.78
CA TYR A 428 20.52 -1.22 11.44
C TYR A 428 20.16 -1.34 9.95
N LEU A 429 20.01 -2.58 9.51
CA LEU A 429 19.38 -2.97 8.24
C LEU A 429 18.17 -3.86 8.55
N LYS A 430 17.01 -3.52 8.03
CA LYS A 430 15.78 -4.29 8.17
C LYS A 430 15.23 -4.64 6.79
N THR A 431 14.87 -5.91 6.62
CA THR A 431 14.27 -6.43 5.38
C THR A 431 13.06 -7.28 5.72
N ASP A 432 11.93 -6.99 5.12
CA ASP A 432 10.68 -7.71 5.29
C ASP A 432 10.18 -8.23 3.94
N LEU A 433 9.68 -9.45 3.92
CA LEU A 433 9.00 -10.09 2.80
C LEU A 433 7.63 -10.59 3.28
N ALA A 434 6.57 -10.21 2.62
CA ALA A 434 5.25 -10.82 2.78
C ALA A 434 4.74 -11.29 1.40
N TRP A 435 4.28 -12.52 1.33
CA TRP A 435 3.69 -13.10 0.12
C TRP A 435 2.41 -13.83 0.48
N THR A 436 1.34 -13.49 -0.23
CA THR A 436 0.06 -14.19 -0.11
C THR A 436 -0.30 -14.77 -1.46
N LEU A 437 -0.64 -16.05 -1.46
CA LEU A 437 -1.18 -16.80 -2.58
C LEU A 437 -2.64 -17.13 -2.27
N ASN A 438 -3.55 -16.76 -3.15
CA ASN A 438 -4.97 -17.10 -3.06
C ASN A 438 -5.38 -17.92 -4.28
N MET A 439 -5.87 -19.14 -4.04
CA MET A 439 -6.35 -20.07 -5.04
C MET A 439 -7.85 -20.29 -4.87
N ASN A 440 -8.62 -20.01 -5.92
CA ASN A 440 -10.03 -20.32 -5.96
C ASN A 440 -10.24 -21.79 -6.33
N LEU A 441 -10.61 -22.60 -5.37
CA LEU A 441 -10.88 -24.03 -5.60
C LEU A 441 -12.28 -24.28 -6.13
N ALA A 442 -13.24 -23.41 -5.79
CA ALA A 442 -14.62 -23.46 -6.24
C ALA A 442 -15.27 -22.07 -6.16
N ARG A 443 -16.49 -21.90 -6.66
CA ARG A 443 -17.19 -20.60 -6.80
C ARG A 443 -17.16 -19.70 -5.56
N ARG A 444 -16.98 -20.23 -4.37
CA ARG A 444 -16.93 -19.49 -3.10
C ARG A 444 -16.00 -20.15 -2.07
N ASN A 445 -15.03 -20.94 -2.56
CA ASN A 445 -14.10 -21.64 -1.72
C ASN A 445 -12.68 -21.28 -2.11
N ASN A 446 -11.93 -20.74 -1.18
CA ASN A 446 -10.57 -20.24 -1.41
C ASN A 446 -9.58 -20.97 -0.49
N LEU A 447 -8.43 -21.32 -1.05
CA LEU A 447 -7.27 -21.74 -0.28
C LEU A 447 -6.23 -20.62 -0.32
N LEU A 448 -5.87 -20.13 0.86
CA LEU A 448 -4.89 -19.07 1.03
C LEU A 448 -3.64 -19.61 1.68
N PHE A 449 -2.51 -19.24 1.14
CA PHE A 449 -1.21 -19.45 1.73
C PHE A 449 -0.52 -18.11 1.94
N HIS A 450 -0.03 -17.87 3.15
CA HIS A 450 0.65 -16.62 3.52
C HIS A 450 2.00 -16.93 4.14
N ILE A 451 3.01 -16.19 3.74
CA ILE A 451 4.35 -16.17 4.34
C ILE A 451 4.70 -14.74 4.69
N GLU A 452 5.13 -14.52 5.91
CA GLU A 452 5.80 -13.29 6.31
C GLU A 452 7.15 -13.64 6.94
N ALA A 453 8.22 -13.10 6.39
CA ALA A 453 9.58 -13.27 6.89
C ALA A 453 10.25 -11.92 7.03
N GLY A 454 10.95 -11.70 8.13
CA GLY A 454 11.64 -10.45 8.38
C GLY A 454 12.96 -10.69 9.12
N VAL A 455 13.96 -9.89 8.76
CA VAL A 455 15.26 -9.85 9.42
C VAL A 455 15.65 -8.41 9.65
N ALA A 456 15.95 -8.07 10.89
CA ALA A 456 16.45 -6.77 11.29
C ALA A 456 17.78 -6.94 12.01
N TYR A 457 18.84 -6.46 11.39
CA TYR A 457 20.21 -6.63 11.85
C TYR A 457 20.79 -5.32 12.41
N PRO A 458 20.93 -5.19 13.74
CA PRO A 458 21.64 -4.06 14.36
C PRO A 458 23.15 -4.25 14.18
N TYR A 459 23.84 -3.18 13.80
CA TYR A 459 25.31 -3.19 13.62
C TYR A 459 25.92 -1.81 13.90
N GLY A 460 27.25 -1.74 13.90
CA GLY A 460 27.99 -0.50 13.99
C GLY A 460 27.74 0.27 15.27
N ASN A 461 26.91 1.32 15.21
CA ASN A 461 26.59 2.14 16.37
C ASN A 461 25.51 1.52 17.29
N SER A 462 24.79 0.50 16.83
CA SER A 462 23.75 -0.17 17.60
C SER A 462 24.12 -1.61 17.95
N ARG A 463 23.92 -1.98 19.19
CA ARG A 463 23.99 -3.38 19.66
C ARG A 463 22.63 -4.07 19.68
N MET A 464 21.57 -3.27 19.76
CA MET A 464 20.18 -3.71 19.83
C MET A 464 19.32 -2.91 18.88
N LEU A 465 18.20 -3.48 18.48
CA LEU A 465 17.19 -2.76 17.68
C LEU A 465 16.30 -1.90 18.59
N PRO A 466 15.91 -0.71 18.14
CA PRO A 466 14.83 0.03 18.77
C PRO A 466 13.55 -0.82 18.87
N PHE A 467 12.81 -0.65 19.94
CA PHE A 467 11.58 -1.39 20.21
C PHE A 467 10.57 -1.31 19.05
N GLU A 468 10.45 -0.15 18.43
CA GLU A 468 9.58 0.12 17.28
C GLU A 468 9.98 -0.66 16.02
N LYS A 469 11.16 -1.22 15.98
CA LYS A 469 11.71 -1.95 14.81
C LYS A 469 11.76 -3.44 15.02
N ARG A 470 11.49 -3.91 16.23
CA ARG A 470 11.48 -5.33 16.59
C ARG A 470 10.21 -6.01 16.11
N TYR A 471 10.29 -7.32 15.94
CA TYR A 471 9.18 -8.18 15.56
C TYR A 471 8.48 -8.78 16.78
N TYR A 472 7.21 -9.10 16.58
CA TYR A 472 6.36 -9.78 17.55
C TYR A 472 5.64 -10.93 16.88
N ALA A 473 5.26 -11.97 17.65
CA ALA A 473 4.49 -13.11 17.17
C ALA A 473 3.30 -13.42 18.07
N GLY A 474 2.29 -14.11 17.48
CA GLY A 474 1.01 -14.38 18.12
C GLY A 474 -0.07 -13.34 17.81
N GLY A 475 -1.30 -13.65 18.19
CA GLY A 475 -2.48 -12.82 17.96
C GLY A 475 -3.25 -13.17 16.69
N ALA A 476 -4.31 -12.43 16.42
CA ALA A 476 -5.30 -12.72 15.38
C ALA A 476 -4.74 -12.73 13.94
N ASN A 477 -3.62 -12.06 13.67
CA ASN A 477 -3.01 -11.93 12.34
C ASN A 477 -1.66 -12.64 12.21
N GLY A 478 -1.31 -13.53 13.13
CA GLY A 478 -0.09 -14.31 13.10
C GLY A 478 -0.39 -15.74 13.56
N VAL A 479 0.46 -16.32 14.41
CA VAL A 479 0.25 -17.67 14.96
C VAL A 479 -0.87 -17.63 16.02
N ARG A 480 -2.11 -17.90 15.59
CA ARG A 480 -3.36 -17.68 16.35
C ARG A 480 -3.51 -18.55 17.61
N GLY A 481 -2.67 -19.56 17.81
CA GLY A 481 -2.65 -20.35 19.06
C GLY A 481 -2.13 -19.58 20.29
N TRP A 482 -1.57 -18.37 20.09
CA TRP A 482 -1.03 -17.52 21.14
C TRP A 482 -1.74 -16.17 21.19
N ALA A 483 -1.83 -15.59 22.37
CA ALA A 483 -2.27 -14.23 22.54
C ALA A 483 -1.34 -13.24 21.78
N VAL A 484 -1.79 -12.01 21.60
CA VAL A 484 -0.99 -10.96 20.97
C VAL A 484 0.34 -10.82 21.72
N ARG A 485 1.46 -10.88 20.99
CA ARG A 485 2.83 -10.84 21.53
C ARG A 485 3.14 -11.96 22.54
N GLY A 486 2.39 -13.04 22.54
CA GLY A 486 2.54 -14.14 23.52
C GLY A 486 3.47 -15.28 23.07
N LEU A 487 4.16 -15.14 21.91
CA LEU A 487 5.02 -16.17 21.34
C LEU A 487 6.44 -15.67 21.15
N GLY A 488 7.42 -16.50 21.60
CA GLY A 488 8.85 -16.27 21.37
C GLY A 488 9.49 -15.18 22.27
N PRO A 489 10.73 -14.79 22.02
CA PRO A 489 11.61 -15.30 20.96
C PRO A 489 12.14 -16.72 21.25
N GLY A 490 12.25 -17.53 20.19
CA GLY A 490 12.76 -18.89 20.29
C GLY A 490 12.04 -19.73 21.33
N ARG A 491 12.78 -20.17 22.35
CA ARG A 491 12.26 -20.90 23.54
C ARG A 491 12.10 -20.03 24.78
N TYR A 492 12.20 -18.72 24.66
CA TYR A 492 12.07 -17.82 25.79
C TYR A 492 10.77 -18.04 26.55
N VAL A 493 10.88 -18.11 27.87
CA VAL A 493 9.75 -18.22 28.80
C VAL A 493 9.79 -17.03 29.74
N SER A 494 8.71 -16.26 29.80
CA SER A 494 8.57 -15.22 30.81
C SER A 494 8.62 -15.79 32.22
N ARG A 495 9.36 -15.17 33.12
CA ARG A 495 9.61 -15.68 34.48
C ARG A 495 8.36 -15.85 35.31
N ASN A 496 7.34 -15.06 35.10
CA ASN A 496 6.11 -15.07 35.87
C ASN A 496 4.96 -15.84 35.17
N GLY A 497 5.24 -16.44 33.98
CA GLY A 497 4.19 -17.09 33.17
C GLY A 497 3.17 -16.12 32.56
N THR A 498 3.35 -14.82 32.79
CA THR A 498 2.54 -13.75 32.20
C THR A 498 3.19 -13.26 30.89
N ILE A 499 2.43 -12.58 30.05
CA ILE A 499 2.95 -12.00 28.80
C ILE A 499 3.88 -10.85 29.16
N ASP A 500 5.15 -10.96 28.72
CA ASP A 500 6.15 -9.92 28.85
C ASP A 500 6.31 -9.20 27.50
N TYR A 501 5.50 -8.17 27.29
CA TYR A 501 5.41 -7.46 26.01
C TYR A 501 6.72 -6.85 25.49
N ILE A 502 7.71 -6.67 26.35
CA ILE A 502 9.00 -6.10 25.98
C ILE A 502 9.96 -7.18 25.57
N ASN A 503 10.11 -8.20 26.42
CA ASN A 503 11.03 -9.30 26.18
C ASN A 503 10.48 -10.32 25.16
N GLN A 504 9.17 -10.36 24.93
CA GLN A 504 8.59 -11.16 23.85
C GLN A 504 8.65 -10.42 22.51
N SER A 505 9.85 -10.02 22.13
CA SER A 505 10.17 -9.34 20.87
C SER A 505 11.46 -9.90 20.26
N GLY A 506 11.59 -9.87 18.94
CA GLY A 506 12.72 -10.46 18.21
C GLY A 506 13.26 -9.59 17.10
N ASP A 507 14.39 -9.99 16.55
CA ASP A 507 15.09 -9.35 15.45
C ASP A 507 14.86 -10.11 14.12
N ILE A 508 14.37 -11.36 14.22
CA ILE A 508 14.02 -12.22 13.08
C ILE A 508 12.58 -12.70 13.29
N LYS A 509 11.80 -12.76 12.21
CA LYS A 509 10.42 -13.27 12.20
C LYS A 509 10.23 -14.26 11.08
N LEU A 510 9.50 -15.33 11.35
CA LEU A 510 8.91 -16.22 10.36
C LEU A 510 7.46 -16.48 10.77
N ASP A 511 6.53 -16.24 9.86
CA ASP A 511 5.10 -16.50 10.03
C ASP A 511 4.56 -17.15 8.76
N LEU A 512 3.91 -18.29 8.92
CA LEU A 512 3.35 -19.11 7.85
C LEU A 512 1.90 -19.40 8.21
N SER A 513 0.99 -19.19 7.27
CA SER A 513 -0.43 -19.49 7.47
C SER A 513 -1.02 -20.17 6.24
N LEU A 514 -1.76 -21.25 6.48
CA LEU A 514 -2.57 -21.92 5.48
C LEU A 514 -4.02 -21.86 5.94
N GLU A 515 -4.89 -21.22 5.13
CA GLU A 515 -6.29 -21.01 5.49
C GLU A 515 -7.21 -21.44 4.33
N TYR A 516 -8.10 -22.39 4.60
CA TYR A 516 -9.19 -22.77 3.69
C TYR A 516 -10.45 -22.05 4.10
N ARG A 517 -11.00 -21.23 3.22
CA ARG A 517 -12.25 -20.46 3.40
C ARG A 517 -13.35 -21.09 2.59
N VAL A 518 -14.53 -21.24 3.20
CA VAL A 518 -15.74 -21.80 2.60
C VAL A 518 -16.94 -20.92 2.91
N HIS A 519 -17.70 -20.59 1.87
CA HIS A 519 -18.96 -19.90 2.08
C HIS A 519 -20.00 -20.86 2.66
N MET A 520 -20.59 -20.51 3.79
CA MET A 520 -21.58 -21.35 4.48
C MET A 520 -23.01 -20.98 4.01
N PHE A 521 -23.51 -19.86 4.46
CA PHE A 521 -24.82 -19.33 4.08
C PHE A 521 -24.90 -17.83 4.34
N TRP A 522 -25.80 -17.15 3.64
CA TRP A 522 -26.05 -15.71 3.77
C TRP A 522 -24.75 -14.89 3.59
N LYS A 523 -24.25 -14.27 4.63
CA LYS A 523 -22.99 -13.49 4.69
C LYS A 523 -21.95 -14.14 5.61
N LEU A 524 -22.11 -15.41 5.91
CA LEU A 524 -21.28 -16.14 6.83
C LEU A 524 -20.34 -17.07 6.08
N ASP A 525 -19.05 -16.88 6.29
CA ASP A 525 -17.98 -17.74 5.79
C ASP A 525 -17.31 -18.48 6.94
N GLY A 526 -17.02 -19.75 6.74
CA GLY A 526 -16.21 -20.56 7.63
C GLY A 526 -14.75 -20.57 7.19
N ALA A 527 -13.83 -20.79 8.12
CA ALA A 527 -12.42 -21.01 7.83
C ALA A 527 -11.84 -22.14 8.66
N LEU A 528 -10.96 -22.91 8.05
CA LEU A 528 -10.05 -23.84 8.68
C LEU A 528 -8.64 -23.32 8.48
N PHE A 529 -7.81 -23.33 9.52
CA PHE A 529 -6.47 -22.81 9.38
C PHE A 529 -5.42 -23.58 10.17
N VAL A 530 -4.20 -23.51 9.68
CA VAL A 530 -2.98 -23.93 10.35
C VAL A 530 -1.97 -22.80 10.25
N ASP A 531 -1.46 -22.36 11.39
CA ASP A 531 -0.43 -21.34 11.47
C ASP A 531 0.84 -21.92 12.05
N ALA A 532 2.00 -21.48 11.55
CA ALA A 532 3.30 -21.88 12.05
C ALA A 532 4.26 -20.70 12.03
N GLY A 533 5.09 -20.55 13.04
CA GLY A 533 6.07 -19.46 13.06
C GLY A 533 6.71 -19.25 14.41
N ASN A 534 7.60 -18.30 14.48
CA ASN A 534 8.21 -17.78 15.69
C ASN A 534 8.97 -16.47 15.37
N ILE A 535 9.49 -15.86 16.42
CA ILE A 535 10.50 -14.80 16.34
C ILE A 535 11.78 -15.26 17.03
N TRP A 536 12.90 -14.64 16.68
CA TRP A 536 14.20 -14.92 17.32
C TRP A 536 14.99 -13.62 17.47
N THR A 537 15.96 -13.64 18.36
CA THR A 537 16.94 -12.58 18.49
C THR A 537 18.17 -12.87 17.63
N MET A 538 18.85 -11.83 17.16
CA MET A 538 20.10 -11.94 16.39
C MET A 538 21.28 -12.23 17.30
N TYR A 539 21.25 -11.70 18.52
CA TYR A 539 22.28 -11.85 19.54
C TYR A 539 21.69 -12.48 20.80
N ASP A 540 22.58 -13.02 21.64
CA ASP A 540 22.21 -13.51 22.96
C ASP A 540 22.03 -12.33 23.92
N TYR A 541 20.82 -12.16 24.43
CA TYR A 541 20.46 -11.11 25.38
C TYR A 541 20.14 -11.73 26.73
N ASP A 542 20.64 -11.13 27.81
CA ASP A 542 20.50 -11.65 29.18
C ASP A 542 19.04 -11.78 29.62
N ASP A 543 18.15 -10.95 29.07
CA ASP A 543 16.72 -10.91 29.37
C ASP A 543 15.91 -11.90 28.53
N GLN A 544 16.48 -12.51 27.48
CA GLN A 544 15.80 -13.37 26.51
C GLN A 544 16.52 -14.72 26.33
N ALA A 545 16.90 -15.35 27.42
CA ALA A 545 17.59 -16.64 27.37
C ALA A 545 16.84 -17.69 26.53
N GLY A 546 17.53 -18.31 25.56
CA GLY A 546 16.96 -19.26 24.61
C GLY A 546 16.25 -18.61 23.41
N GLY A 547 16.32 -17.28 23.29
CA GLY A 547 15.72 -16.51 22.18
C GLY A 547 16.57 -16.41 20.93
N MET A 548 17.88 -16.68 21.01
CA MET A 548 18.82 -16.52 19.91
C MET A 548 18.55 -17.47 18.75
N PHE A 549 18.65 -16.95 17.52
CA PHE A 549 18.52 -17.74 16.30
C PHE A 549 19.76 -18.61 16.07
N MET A 550 19.53 -19.92 15.87
CA MET A 550 20.57 -20.88 15.51
C MET A 550 20.10 -21.72 14.33
N TRP A 551 20.91 -21.82 13.27
CA TRP A 551 20.57 -22.52 12.03
C TRP A 551 20.26 -24.01 12.21
N ASP A 552 20.86 -24.65 13.17
CA ASP A 552 20.69 -26.07 13.51
C ASP A 552 19.51 -26.33 14.45
N GLU A 553 18.93 -25.28 15.06
CA GLU A 553 17.87 -25.41 16.05
C GLU A 553 16.58 -24.66 15.72
N PHE A 554 16.57 -23.64 14.85
CA PHE A 554 15.41 -22.76 14.63
C PHE A 554 14.14 -23.54 14.23
N TYR A 555 14.27 -24.60 13.42
CA TYR A 555 13.14 -25.43 12.99
C TYR A 555 12.51 -26.23 14.14
N LYS A 556 13.27 -26.52 15.21
CA LYS A 556 12.78 -27.14 16.44
C LYS A 556 12.02 -26.15 17.35
N GLN A 557 12.15 -24.86 17.05
CA GLN A 557 11.56 -23.76 17.80
C GLN A 557 10.33 -23.16 17.08
N ILE A 558 9.89 -23.74 15.97
CA ILE A 558 8.67 -23.33 15.28
C ILE A 558 7.46 -23.73 16.11
N ALA A 559 6.64 -22.74 16.46
CA ALA A 559 5.33 -22.92 17.05
C ALA A 559 4.33 -23.31 15.96
N VAL A 560 3.39 -24.19 16.27
CA VAL A 560 2.32 -24.57 15.34
C VAL A 560 0.98 -24.49 16.07
N SER A 561 -0.01 -23.91 15.41
CA SER A 561 -1.40 -23.89 15.86
C SER A 561 -2.35 -24.26 14.72
N TYR A 562 -3.55 -24.72 15.09
CA TYR A 562 -4.64 -24.99 14.17
C TYR A 562 -5.95 -24.50 14.75
N GLY A 563 -6.93 -24.26 13.90
CA GLY A 563 -8.20 -23.75 14.40
C GLY A 563 -9.29 -23.60 13.36
N LEU A 564 -10.40 -23.11 13.86
CA LEU A 564 -11.61 -22.80 13.14
C LEU A 564 -11.91 -21.31 13.25
N GLY A 565 -12.49 -20.74 12.24
CA GLY A 565 -12.91 -19.35 12.30
C GLY A 565 -14.21 -19.11 11.57
N VAL A 566 -14.92 -18.08 12.01
CA VAL A 566 -16.15 -17.60 11.39
C VAL A 566 -15.94 -16.15 10.96
N ARG A 567 -16.40 -15.82 9.76
CA ARG A 567 -16.34 -14.49 9.15
C ARG A 567 -17.74 -14.05 8.80
N LEU A 568 -18.16 -12.89 9.31
CA LEU A 568 -19.40 -12.23 8.94
C LEU A 568 -19.08 -11.06 8.00
N ASP A 569 -19.30 -11.27 6.69
CA ASP A 569 -19.06 -10.26 5.66
C ASP A 569 -20.29 -9.37 5.47
N LEU A 570 -20.22 -8.16 5.98
CA LEU A 570 -21.26 -7.14 5.85
C LEU A 570 -21.10 -6.26 4.60
N ASN A 571 -20.21 -6.59 3.67
CA ASN A 571 -19.73 -5.87 2.48
C ASN A 571 -18.86 -4.64 2.78
N PHE A 572 -19.17 -3.87 3.80
CA PHE A 572 -18.37 -2.71 4.24
C PHE A 572 -17.45 -3.05 5.43
N LEU A 573 -17.68 -4.17 6.09
CA LEU A 573 -16.97 -4.63 7.27
C LEU A 573 -17.02 -6.15 7.35
N VAL A 574 -15.90 -6.78 7.64
CA VAL A 574 -15.81 -8.21 7.95
C VAL A 574 -15.51 -8.37 9.44
N LEU A 575 -16.44 -8.97 10.18
CA LEU A 575 -16.20 -9.37 11.57
C LEU A 575 -15.69 -10.81 11.60
N ARG A 576 -14.64 -11.05 12.35
CA ARG A 576 -13.96 -12.33 12.43
C ARG A 576 -13.86 -12.82 13.87
N LEU A 577 -14.20 -14.08 14.07
CA LEU A 577 -13.97 -14.81 15.32
C LEU A 577 -13.18 -16.06 15.01
N ASP A 578 -11.99 -16.20 15.58
CA ASP A 578 -11.11 -17.35 15.41
C ASP A 578 -10.94 -18.07 16.77
N ALA A 579 -11.06 -19.38 16.73
CA ALA A 579 -10.80 -20.31 17.86
C ALA A 579 -9.61 -21.19 17.48
N ALA A 580 -8.53 -21.10 18.21
CA ALA A 580 -7.27 -21.74 17.88
C ALA A 580 -6.75 -22.61 19.05
N MET A 581 -6.10 -23.71 18.71
CA MET A 581 -5.41 -24.59 19.62
C MET A 581 -3.93 -24.68 19.27
N LYS A 582 -3.07 -24.72 20.28
CA LYS A 582 -1.65 -24.99 20.10
C LYS A 582 -1.46 -26.46 19.68
N ALA A 583 -0.65 -26.69 18.65
CA ALA A 583 -0.23 -28.02 18.22
C ALA A 583 1.18 -28.35 18.71
N VAL A 584 2.12 -27.41 18.50
CA VAL A 584 3.50 -27.49 18.97
C VAL A 584 3.85 -26.23 19.73
N ASN A 585 4.29 -26.39 20.99
CA ASN A 585 4.72 -25.26 21.82
C ASN A 585 6.26 -25.29 21.98
N PRO A 586 7.00 -24.36 21.36
CA PRO A 586 8.46 -24.35 21.35
C PRO A 586 9.09 -24.02 22.72
N MET A 587 8.33 -23.43 23.65
CA MET A 587 8.83 -23.12 24.99
C MET A 587 9.35 -24.38 25.74
N TYR A 588 8.89 -25.54 25.34
CA TYR A 588 9.29 -26.83 25.94
C TYR A 588 10.12 -27.64 24.96
N THR A 589 11.12 -28.35 25.46
CA THR A 589 12.01 -29.23 24.66
C THR A 589 11.40 -30.56 24.36
N GLU A 590 10.67 -31.15 25.33
CA GLU A 590 10.13 -32.49 25.27
C GLU A 590 8.80 -32.62 26.05
N GLY A 591 8.14 -33.76 25.89
CA GLY A 591 7.00 -34.18 26.69
C GLY A 591 5.63 -33.59 26.23
N PRO A 592 4.58 -33.85 27.03
CA PRO A 592 3.20 -33.48 26.70
C PRO A 592 2.95 -31.99 26.54
N LEU A 593 3.77 -31.17 27.17
CA LEU A 593 3.67 -29.70 27.07
C LEU A 593 4.18 -29.18 25.73
N ARG A 594 5.13 -29.89 25.11
CA ARG A 594 5.64 -29.56 23.78
C ARG A 594 4.64 -29.87 22.67
N TYR A 595 3.88 -30.95 22.84
CA TYR A 595 2.94 -31.44 21.83
C TYR A 595 1.49 -31.43 22.37
N PRO A 596 0.90 -30.23 22.58
CA PRO A 596 -0.49 -30.10 23.01
C PRO A 596 -1.49 -30.82 22.10
N ILE A 597 -1.18 -30.96 20.79
CA ILE A 597 -2.02 -31.69 19.85
C ILE A 597 -2.30 -33.15 20.32
N ALA A 598 -1.34 -33.78 20.97
CA ALA A 598 -1.51 -35.14 21.52
C ALA A 598 -2.12 -35.14 22.92
N HIS A 599 -1.98 -34.03 23.67
CA HIS A 599 -2.43 -33.91 25.06
C HIS A 599 -3.11 -32.54 25.30
N PRO A 600 -4.23 -32.25 24.63
CA PRO A 600 -4.84 -30.93 24.66
C PRO A 600 -5.45 -30.58 26.02
N ARG A 601 -5.22 -29.36 26.49
CA ARG A 601 -5.87 -28.79 27.68
C ARG A 601 -6.43 -27.39 27.32
N PHE A 602 -7.75 -27.27 27.24
CA PHE A 602 -8.41 -26.02 26.83
C PHE A 602 -7.96 -24.83 27.65
N GLY A 603 -7.87 -24.90 28.96
CA GLY A 603 -7.47 -23.76 29.80
C GLY A 603 -6.05 -23.25 29.58
N ARG A 604 -5.17 -24.05 28.91
CA ARG A 604 -3.77 -23.67 28.65
C ARG A 604 -3.46 -23.44 27.17
N ASP A 605 -4.06 -24.26 26.31
CA ASP A 605 -3.64 -24.41 24.92
C ASP A 605 -4.59 -23.76 23.93
N PHE A 606 -5.74 -23.29 24.41
CA PHE A 606 -6.78 -22.65 23.61
C PHE A 606 -6.62 -21.12 23.64
N ALA A 607 -6.80 -20.50 22.49
CA ALA A 607 -6.89 -19.05 22.33
C ALA A 607 -8.04 -18.70 21.39
N TRP A 608 -8.73 -17.62 21.68
CA TRP A 608 -9.72 -17.08 20.78
C TRP A 608 -9.42 -15.62 20.46
N HIS A 609 -9.76 -15.20 19.24
CA HIS A 609 -9.49 -13.86 18.77
C HIS A 609 -10.73 -13.30 18.09
N PHE A 610 -11.11 -12.12 18.52
CA PHE A 610 -12.05 -11.28 17.78
C PHE A 610 -11.27 -10.25 16.98
N ALA A 611 -11.58 -10.08 15.70
CA ALA A 611 -10.88 -9.14 14.84
C ALA A 611 -11.80 -8.58 13.76
N VAL A 612 -11.37 -7.47 13.15
CA VAL A 612 -12.03 -6.81 12.03
C VAL A 612 -11.14 -6.96 10.79
N GLY A 613 -11.74 -7.41 9.69
CA GLY A 613 -11.02 -7.71 8.45
C GLY A 613 -10.47 -9.14 8.36
N TYR A 614 -9.84 -9.43 7.22
CA TYR A 614 -9.14 -10.69 7.01
C TYR A 614 -7.73 -10.66 7.63
N PRO A 615 -7.12 -11.80 7.98
CA PRO A 615 -5.83 -11.81 8.66
C PRO A 615 -4.67 -11.36 7.76
N PHE A 616 -4.78 -11.55 6.46
CA PHE A 616 -3.79 -11.20 5.41
C PHE A 616 -4.43 -11.04 4.04
#